data_420254083d5ab4dd6eabb563bdb4da1e
#
_entry.id   420254083d5ab4dd6eabb563bdb4da1e
#
_cell.length_a   1.000
_cell.length_b   1.000
_cell.length_c   1.000
_cell.angle_alpha   90.00
_cell.angle_beta   90.00
_cell.angle_gamma   90.00
#
_symmetry.space_group_name_H-M   'P 1'
#
loop_
_entity.id
_entity.type
_entity.pdbx_description
1 polymer ?
#
loop_
_entity_poly.entity_id
_entity_poly.type
_entity_poly.pdbx_seq_one_letter_code
_entity_poly.pdbx_strand_id
1 'polypeptide(L)'
;MSEIANYFLYRNAEGETGLSANSIDDLNLDDLFAEIDYCHSSIGRQYLYYLLLSDKTSGMEKQEALLSSLATHTGLRTLLSNSLKELDKPDAYSIVSILENDNTGIGAKEMVLINICRFLPLLFLALMLLTHSGVFLTLFVFSFVANAVLHYRNKAKIQRYFFSIPQLL
;
A
#
# COMPACT_ATOMS: atom_id res chain seq x y z
N MET A 1 11.07 -9.43 -4.81
CA MET A 1 10.21 -10.31 -4.00
C MET A 1 9.46 -9.58 -2.86
N SER A 2 10.06 -8.59 -2.15
CA SER A 2 9.42 -7.94 -0.97
C SER A 2 8.01 -7.36 -1.22
N GLU A 3 7.75 -6.72 -2.36
CA GLU A 3 6.44 -6.10 -2.64
C GLU A 3 5.36 -7.12 -3.04
N ILE A 4 5.74 -8.21 -3.68
CA ILE A 4 4.82 -9.29 -4.08
C ILE A 4 4.28 -10.01 -2.84
N ALA A 5 5.10 -10.21 -1.82
CA ALA A 5 4.72 -10.88 -0.57
C ALA A 5 3.81 -10.03 0.35
N ASN A 6 3.65 -8.72 0.09
CA ASN A 6 2.92 -7.82 0.98
C ASN A 6 1.50 -8.28 1.29
N TYR A 7 0.76 -8.78 0.31
CA TYR A 7 -0.60 -9.26 0.51
C TYR A 7 -0.64 -10.51 1.41
N PHE A 8 0.25 -11.47 1.15
CA PHE A 8 0.38 -12.66 2.00
C PHE A 8 0.74 -12.30 3.45
N LEU A 9 1.72 -11.40 3.64
CA LEU A 9 2.13 -10.94 4.96
C LEU A 9 0.99 -10.22 5.70
N TYR A 10 0.20 -9.44 4.98
CA TYR A 10 -0.95 -8.75 5.54
C TYR A 10 -2.01 -9.76 6.02
N ARG A 11 -2.41 -10.71 5.16
CA ARG A 11 -3.41 -11.74 5.52
C ARG A 11 -2.93 -12.65 6.65
N ASN A 12 -1.64 -12.95 6.70
CA ASN A 12 -1.04 -13.74 7.78
C ASN A 12 -1.08 -12.98 9.13
N ALA A 13 -0.90 -11.65 9.11
CA ALA A 13 -1.05 -10.80 10.28
C ALA A 13 -2.50 -10.73 10.80
N GLU A 14 -3.51 -10.92 9.94
CA GLU A 14 -4.92 -11.06 10.30
C GLU A 14 -5.30 -12.44 10.84
N GLY A 15 -4.36 -13.35 10.97
CA GLY A 15 -4.56 -14.68 11.55
C GLY A 15 -4.90 -15.76 10.51
N GLU A 16 -4.72 -15.50 9.23
CA GLU A 16 -4.79 -16.56 8.23
C GLU A 16 -3.55 -17.45 8.29
N THR A 17 -3.77 -18.76 8.23
CA THR A 17 -2.70 -19.74 8.21
C THR A 17 -2.11 -19.87 6.80
N GLY A 18 -0.79 -19.85 6.73
CA GLY A 18 -0.05 -20.10 5.51
C GLY A 18 1.18 -20.96 5.79
N LEU A 19 1.91 -21.30 4.74
CA LEU A 19 3.14 -22.07 4.83
C LEU A 19 4.17 -21.33 5.68
N SER A 20 4.94 -22.09 6.46
CA SER A 20 6.04 -21.53 7.24
C SER A 20 7.19 -21.07 6.33
N ALA A 21 8.00 -20.11 6.80
CA ALA A 21 9.18 -19.66 6.05
C ALA A 21 10.11 -20.81 5.65
N ASN A 22 10.29 -21.79 6.54
CA ASN A 22 11.10 -22.98 6.25
C ASN A 22 10.46 -23.83 5.14
N SER A 23 9.14 -23.99 5.15
CA SER A 23 8.44 -24.76 4.09
C SER A 23 8.52 -24.05 2.73
N ILE A 24 8.50 -22.72 2.71
CA ILE A 24 8.66 -21.92 1.49
C ILE A 24 10.05 -22.16 0.87
N ASP A 25 11.07 -22.16 1.72
CA ASP A 25 12.47 -22.36 1.32
C ASP A 25 12.71 -23.82 0.87
N ASP A 26 12.26 -24.79 1.67
CA ASP A 26 12.41 -26.22 1.38
C ASP A 26 11.74 -26.65 0.06
N LEU A 27 10.61 -26.05 -0.26
CA LEU A 27 9.86 -26.33 -1.50
C LEU A 27 10.31 -25.46 -2.67
N ASN A 28 11.26 -24.55 -2.47
CA ASN A 28 11.74 -23.60 -3.48
C ASN A 28 10.59 -22.85 -4.17
N LEU A 29 9.61 -22.39 -3.39
CA LEU A 29 8.36 -21.81 -3.90
C LEU A 29 8.57 -20.51 -4.68
N ASP A 30 9.65 -19.80 -4.41
CA ASP A 30 9.99 -18.57 -5.16
C ASP A 30 10.38 -18.88 -6.61
N ASP A 31 11.09 -19.98 -6.86
CA ASP A 31 11.42 -20.42 -8.22
C ASP A 31 10.17 -20.97 -8.92
N LEU A 32 9.35 -21.75 -8.21
CA LEU A 32 8.08 -22.20 -8.73
C LEU A 32 7.17 -21.03 -9.12
N PHE A 33 7.09 -20.01 -8.27
CA PHE A 33 6.32 -18.80 -8.55
C PHE A 33 6.83 -18.13 -9.84
N ALA A 34 8.14 -17.98 -10.00
CA ALA A 34 8.73 -17.36 -11.18
C ALA A 34 8.35 -18.12 -12.49
N GLU A 35 8.19 -19.44 -12.42
CA GLU A 35 7.79 -20.25 -13.56
C GLU A 35 6.30 -20.14 -13.92
N ILE A 36 5.42 -19.97 -12.90
CA ILE A 36 3.97 -19.92 -13.10
C ILE A 36 3.42 -18.49 -13.20
N ASP A 37 4.23 -17.44 -13.01
CA ASP A 37 3.79 -16.06 -13.05
C ASP A 37 3.55 -15.57 -14.49
N TYR A 38 2.35 -15.82 -14.99
CA TYR A 38 1.81 -15.24 -16.24
C TYR A 38 0.86 -14.06 -15.97
N CYS A 39 0.89 -13.49 -14.77
CA CYS A 39 -0.01 -12.40 -14.41
C CYS A 39 0.31 -11.12 -15.17
N HIS A 40 -0.74 -10.46 -15.65
CA HIS A 40 -0.65 -9.18 -16.36
C HIS A 40 -0.77 -7.94 -15.44
N SER A 41 -0.95 -8.15 -14.15
CA SER A 41 -1.07 -7.03 -13.20
C SER A 41 -0.33 -7.35 -11.91
N SER A 42 0.18 -6.29 -11.26
CA SER A 42 0.87 -6.39 -9.97
C SER A 42 -0.02 -6.96 -8.87
N ILE A 43 -1.32 -6.62 -8.88
CA ILE A 43 -2.32 -7.17 -7.95
C ILE A 43 -2.52 -8.66 -8.19
N GLY A 44 -2.59 -9.08 -9.47
CA GLY A 44 -2.69 -10.50 -9.83
C GLY A 44 -1.49 -11.31 -9.35
N ARG A 45 -0.28 -10.77 -9.46
CA ARG A 45 0.95 -11.38 -8.94
C ARG A 45 0.91 -11.57 -7.42
N GLN A 46 0.49 -10.54 -6.68
CA GLN A 46 0.34 -10.64 -5.22
C GLN A 46 -0.69 -11.69 -4.83
N TYR A 47 -1.81 -11.75 -5.55
CA TYR A 47 -2.85 -12.73 -5.28
C TYR A 47 -2.42 -14.16 -5.64
N LEU A 48 -1.72 -14.35 -6.77
CA LEU A 48 -1.15 -15.64 -7.16
C LEU A 48 -0.13 -16.13 -6.11
N TYR A 49 0.77 -15.24 -5.66
CA TYR A 49 1.74 -15.55 -4.62
C TYR A 49 1.05 -15.93 -3.31
N TYR A 50 0.02 -15.17 -2.92
CA TYR A 50 -0.79 -15.50 -1.75
C TYR A 50 -1.46 -16.87 -1.87
N LEU A 51 -2.07 -17.21 -3.02
CA LEU A 51 -2.68 -18.52 -3.24
C LEU A 51 -1.68 -19.66 -3.14
N LEU A 52 -0.47 -19.45 -3.64
CA LEU A 52 0.61 -20.45 -3.58
C LEU A 52 1.04 -20.76 -2.13
N LEU A 53 1.03 -19.73 -1.28
CA LEU A 53 1.49 -19.83 0.11
C LEU A 53 0.38 -20.09 1.12
N SER A 54 -0.89 -19.87 0.74
CA SER A 54 -2.03 -20.04 1.64
C SER A 54 -2.49 -21.50 1.67
N ASP A 55 -2.91 -21.94 2.85
CA ASP A 55 -3.51 -23.30 3.05
C ASP A 55 -5.03 -23.29 2.77
N LYS A 56 -5.55 -22.26 2.07
CA LYS A 56 -6.98 -22.13 1.81
C LYS A 56 -7.40 -22.92 0.58
N THR A 57 -8.15 -23.98 0.80
CA THR A 57 -8.88 -24.72 -0.25
C THR A 57 -10.32 -24.21 -0.44
N SER A 58 -10.81 -23.36 0.47
CA SER A 58 -12.18 -22.83 0.40
C SER A 58 -12.35 -21.84 -0.76
N GLY A 59 -13.33 -22.08 -1.62
CA GLY A 59 -13.63 -21.20 -2.78
C GLY A 59 -13.04 -21.69 -4.11
N MET A 60 -12.27 -22.76 -4.13
CA MET A 60 -11.71 -23.32 -5.36
C MET A 60 -12.78 -23.67 -6.39
N GLU A 61 -13.94 -24.18 -5.99
CA GLU A 61 -15.05 -24.50 -6.89
C GLU A 61 -15.55 -23.30 -7.70
N LYS A 62 -15.65 -22.13 -7.02
CA LYS A 62 -16.05 -20.88 -7.69
C LYS A 62 -14.98 -20.37 -8.65
N GLN A 63 -13.71 -20.54 -8.29
CA GLN A 63 -12.58 -20.18 -9.15
C GLN A 63 -12.52 -21.10 -10.36
N GLU A 64 -12.73 -22.39 -10.19
CA GLU A 64 -12.76 -23.37 -11.28
C GLU A 64 -13.89 -23.08 -12.28
N ALA A 65 -15.09 -22.75 -11.79
CA ALA A 65 -16.21 -22.33 -12.62
C ALA A 65 -15.90 -21.07 -13.42
N LEU A 66 -15.24 -20.08 -12.81
CA LEU A 66 -14.79 -18.85 -13.48
C LEU A 66 -13.73 -19.16 -14.55
N LEU A 67 -12.72 -19.97 -14.21
CA LEU A 67 -11.65 -20.36 -15.11
C LEU A 67 -12.19 -21.13 -16.32
N SER A 68 -13.12 -22.06 -16.12
CA SER A 68 -13.76 -22.81 -17.22
C SER A 68 -14.58 -21.91 -18.14
N SER A 69 -15.27 -20.90 -17.56
CA SER A 69 -15.99 -19.87 -18.32
C SER A 69 -15.03 -19.01 -19.15
N LEU A 70 -13.91 -18.57 -18.58
CA LEU A 70 -12.89 -17.79 -19.28
C LEU A 70 -12.13 -18.60 -20.34
N ALA A 71 -11.98 -19.91 -20.15
CA ALA A 71 -11.37 -20.79 -21.14
C ALA A 71 -12.24 -20.91 -22.41
N THR A 72 -13.57 -20.94 -22.25
CA THR A 72 -14.52 -21.06 -23.37
C THR A 72 -14.78 -19.71 -24.07
N HIS A 73 -14.74 -18.58 -23.36
CA HIS A 73 -15.05 -17.25 -23.90
C HIS A 73 -13.77 -16.45 -24.20
N THR A 74 -13.15 -16.70 -25.35
CA THR A 74 -11.89 -16.05 -25.77
C THR A 74 -12.00 -14.54 -25.84
N GLY A 75 -13.13 -13.97 -26.27
CA GLY A 75 -13.35 -12.51 -26.33
C GLY A 75 -13.32 -11.86 -24.95
N LEU A 76 -14.00 -12.46 -23.97
CA LEU A 76 -14.01 -11.97 -22.59
C LEU A 76 -12.60 -12.05 -21.97
N ARG A 77 -11.89 -13.16 -22.20
CA ARG A 77 -10.51 -13.32 -21.74
C ARG A 77 -9.57 -12.24 -22.28
N THR A 78 -9.70 -11.91 -23.58
CA THR A 78 -8.87 -10.87 -24.21
C THR A 78 -9.18 -9.49 -23.64
N LEU A 79 -10.46 -9.14 -23.44
CA LEU A 79 -10.86 -7.88 -22.83
C LEU A 79 -10.30 -7.76 -21.41
N LEU A 80 -10.48 -8.77 -20.57
CA LEU A 80 -9.95 -8.78 -19.20
C LEU A 80 -8.43 -8.70 -19.18
N SER A 81 -7.74 -9.44 -20.05
CA SER A 81 -6.27 -9.40 -20.14
C SER A 81 -5.77 -7.99 -20.50
N ASN A 82 -6.43 -7.29 -21.43
CA ASN A 82 -6.04 -5.93 -21.80
C ASN A 82 -6.32 -4.94 -20.68
N SER A 83 -7.47 -5.02 -20.02
CA SER A 83 -7.78 -4.16 -18.86
C SER A 83 -6.82 -4.41 -17.70
N LEU A 84 -6.43 -5.65 -17.43
CA LEU A 84 -5.45 -5.96 -16.37
C LEU A 84 -4.04 -5.48 -16.71
N LYS A 85 -3.64 -5.42 -17.99
CA LYS A 85 -2.36 -4.85 -18.41
C LYS A 85 -2.28 -3.34 -18.14
N GLU A 86 -3.38 -2.62 -18.21
CA GLU A 86 -3.43 -1.20 -17.89
C GLU A 86 -3.18 -0.95 -16.40
N LEU A 87 -3.46 -1.94 -15.54
CA LEU A 87 -3.23 -1.92 -14.09
C LEU A 87 -1.81 -2.34 -13.70
N ASP A 88 -0.96 -2.75 -14.65
CA ASP A 88 0.42 -3.17 -14.36
C ASP A 88 1.35 -1.94 -14.23
N LYS A 89 1.20 -1.23 -13.10
CA LYS A 89 2.07 -0.11 -12.76
C LYS A 89 2.82 -0.40 -11.46
N PRO A 90 4.04 0.12 -11.29
CA PRO A 90 4.89 -0.16 -10.12
C PRO A 90 4.21 0.14 -8.78
N ASP A 91 3.36 1.17 -8.74
CA ASP A 91 2.68 1.61 -7.51
C ASP A 91 1.42 0.79 -7.18
N ALA A 92 0.97 -0.10 -8.09
CA ALA A 92 -0.23 -0.91 -7.90
C ALA A 92 -0.10 -1.95 -6.76
N TYR A 93 1.11 -2.30 -6.35
CA TYR A 93 1.35 -3.16 -5.18
C TYR A 93 0.81 -2.59 -3.86
N SER A 94 0.61 -1.27 -3.79
CA SER A 94 0.08 -0.60 -2.60
C SER A 94 -1.46 -0.59 -2.53
N ILE A 95 -2.16 -0.91 -3.63
CA ILE A 95 -3.64 -0.83 -3.71
C ILE A 95 -4.30 -1.74 -2.69
N VAL A 96 -3.80 -2.96 -2.53
CA VAL A 96 -4.37 -3.94 -1.60
C VAL A 96 -4.27 -3.44 -0.16
N SER A 97 -3.11 -2.89 0.22
CA SER A 97 -2.92 -2.33 1.56
C SER A 97 -3.81 -1.11 1.83
N ILE A 98 -4.25 -0.40 0.79
CA ILE A 98 -5.18 0.74 0.90
C ILE A 98 -6.61 0.26 1.09
N LEU A 99 -7.03 -0.75 0.33
CA LEU A 99 -8.42 -1.24 0.33
C LEU A 99 -8.77 -2.03 1.59
N GLU A 100 -7.81 -2.78 2.13
CA GLU A 100 -8.05 -3.65 3.29
C GLU A 100 -7.61 -3.04 4.62
N ASN A 101 -6.75 -2.02 4.60
CA ASN A 101 -6.25 -1.40 5.82
C ASN A 101 -7.07 -0.16 6.18
N ASP A 102 -8.14 -0.34 6.97
CA ASP A 102 -8.94 0.76 7.57
C ASP A 102 -8.08 1.73 8.42
N ASN A 103 -6.87 1.31 8.81
CA ASN A 103 -5.91 2.08 9.61
C ASN A 103 -4.85 2.85 8.80
N THR A 104 -4.99 2.98 7.47
CA THR A 104 -4.10 3.85 6.66
C THR A 104 -4.32 5.34 6.95
N GLY A 105 -5.34 5.66 7.73
CA GLY A 105 -5.54 6.98 8.29
C GLY A 105 -4.39 7.36 9.23
N ILE A 106 -3.92 8.59 9.12
CA ILE A 106 -3.05 9.23 10.11
C ILE A 106 -3.69 9.01 11.48
N GLY A 107 -3.01 8.33 12.39
CA GLY A 107 -3.56 8.02 13.70
C GLY A 107 -4.09 9.29 14.37
N ALA A 108 -5.17 9.19 15.15
CA ALA A 108 -5.77 10.36 15.80
C ALA A 108 -4.73 11.17 16.59
N LYS A 109 -3.75 10.51 17.20
CA LYS A 109 -2.62 11.17 17.91
C LYS A 109 -1.70 11.93 16.95
N GLU A 110 -1.40 11.37 15.78
CA GLU A 110 -0.58 12.03 14.76
C GLU A 110 -1.32 13.22 14.15
N MET A 111 -2.63 13.13 13.96
CA MET A 111 -3.47 14.22 13.46
C MET A 111 -3.52 15.40 14.43
N VAL A 112 -3.64 15.13 15.73
CA VAL A 112 -3.56 16.15 16.78
C VAL A 112 -2.18 16.82 16.80
N LEU A 113 -1.11 16.04 16.72
CA LEU A 113 0.26 16.54 16.67
C LEU A 113 0.50 17.45 15.45
N ILE A 114 0.04 17.05 14.29
CA ILE A 114 0.14 17.83 13.04
C ILE A 114 -0.61 19.16 13.18
N ASN A 115 -1.82 19.13 13.76
CA ASN A 115 -2.60 20.34 13.98
C ASN A 115 -1.91 21.30 14.96
N ILE A 116 -1.35 20.80 16.06
CA ILE A 116 -0.58 21.62 17.01
C ILE A 116 0.63 22.23 16.31
N CYS A 117 1.42 21.44 15.59
CA CYS A 117 2.60 21.92 14.86
C CYS A 117 2.25 23.00 13.83
N ARG A 118 1.05 22.95 13.23
CA ARG A 118 0.58 23.94 12.25
C ARG A 118 0.40 25.33 12.85
N PHE A 119 -0.05 25.43 14.10
CA PHE A 119 -0.30 26.71 14.77
C PHE A 119 0.93 27.27 15.50
N LEU A 120 1.95 26.44 15.76
CA LEU A 120 3.16 26.82 16.48
C LEU A 120 3.93 28.01 15.86
N PRO A 121 4.17 28.05 14.53
CA PRO A 121 4.83 29.20 13.90
C PRO A 121 4.06 30.51 14.08
N LEU A 122 2.74 30.46 13.96
CA LEU A 122 1.90 31.65 14.16
C LEU A 122 1.99 32.19 15.60
N LEU A 123 2.01 31.27 16.58
CA LEU A 123 2.18 31.63 17.98
C LEU A 123 3.54 32.32 18.24
N PHE A 124 4.63 31.75 17.72
CA PHE A 124 5.97 32.36 17.90
C PHE A 124 6.12 33.69 17.16
N LEU A 125 5.47 33.85 16.01
CA LEU A 125 5.42 35.13 15.31
C LEU A 125 4.69 36.19 16.14
N ALA A 126 3.55 35.87 16.74
CA ALA A 126 2.80 36.77 17.59
C ALA A 126 3.62 37.19 18.84
N LEU A 127 4.28 36.22 19.51
CA LEU A 127 5.15 36.47 20.64
C LEU A 127 6.36 37.35 20.28
N MET A 128 6.95 37.15 19.09
CA MET A 128 8.03 37.98 18.57
C MET A 128 7.57 39.45 18.44
N LEU A 129 6.38 39.70 17.88
CA LEU A 129 5.84 41.04 17.69
C LEU A 129 5.55 41.73 19.04
N LEU A 130 5.12 40.98 20.05
CA LEU A 130 4.82 41.52 21.39
C LEU A 130 6.08 41.80 22.23
N THR A 131 7.07 40.92 22.16
CA THR A 131 8.25 40.98 23.06
C THR A 131 9.47 41.60 22.41
N HIS A 132 9.47 41.81 21.10
CA HIS A 132 10.63 42.28 20.30
C HIS A 132 11.93 41.51 20.57
N SER A 133 11.86 40.27 21.05
CA SER A 133 13.00 39.44 21.40
C SER A 133 13.45 38.55 20.24
N GLY A 134 14.75 38.57 19.92
CA GLY A 134 15.34 37.76 18.87
C GLY A 134 15.22 36.24 19.10
N VAL A 135 15.01 35.81 20.35
CA VAL A 135 14.81 34.39 20.69
C VAL A 135 13.56 33.83 20.03
N PHE A 136 12.47 34.59 19.98
CA PHE A 136 11.23 34.14 19.32
C PHE A 136 11.36 34.07 17.81
N LEU A 137 12.24 34.88 17.21
CA LEU A 137 12.57 34.75 15.78
C LEU A 137 13.23 33.41 15.47
N THR A 138 14.20 32.99 16.27
CA THR A 138 14.87 31.68 16.06
C THR A 138 13.91 30.53 16.27
N LEU A 139 13.02 30.57 17.26
CA LEU A 139 11.99 29.58 17.50
C LEU A 139 10.96 29.52 16.36
N PHE A 140 10.59 30.68 15.80
CA PHE A 140 9.72 30.77 14.63
C PHE A 140 10.34 30.06 13.43
N VAL A 141 11.60 30.38 13.09
CA VAL A 141 12.30 29.73 11.95
C VAL A 141 12.42 28.23 12.16
N PHE A 142 12.78 27.79 13.35
CA PHE A 142 12.92 26.36 13.66
C PHE A 142 11.58 25.63 13.56
N SER A 143 10.50 26.19 14.10
CA SER A 143 9.17 25.58 14.02
C SER A 143 8.64 25.56 12.59
N PHE A 144 8.96 26.56 11.77
CA PHE A 144 8.59 26.62 10.36
C PHE A 144 9.30 25.51 9.56
N VAL A 145 10.61 25.33 9.76
CA VAL A 145 11.39 24.26 9.12
C VAL A 145 10.88 22.88 9.56
N ALA A 146 10.64 22.69 10.86
CA ALA A 146 10.09 21.43 11.36
C ALA A 146 8.73 21.09 10.72
N ASN A 147 7.85 22.09 10.59
CA ASN A 147 6.55 21.93 9.95
C ASN A 147 6.67 21.61 8.45
N ALA A 148 7.60 22.25 7.75
CA ALA A 148 7.90 21.95 6.35
C ALA A 148 8.39 20.51 6.17
N VAL A 149 9.28 20.02 7.02
CA VAL A 149 9.79 18.63 7.00
C VAL A 149 8.66 17.63 7.26
N LEU A 150 7.83 17.89 8.28
CA LEU A 150 6.67 17.04 8.60
C LEU A 150 5.68 16.99 7.43
N HIS A 151 5.39 18.14 6.82
CA HIS A 151 4.52 18.23 5.65
C HIS A 151 5.08 17.43 4.46
N TYR A 152 6.38 17.57 4.20
CA TYR A 152 7.03 16.85 3.09
C TYR A 152 7.03 15.33 3.30
N ARG A 153 7.29 14.87 4.52
CA ARG A 153 7.22 13.45 4.87
C ARG A 153 5.80 12.88 4.72
N ASN A 154 4.81 13.61 5.17
CA ASN A 154 3.41 13.20 5.04
C ASN A 154 2.93 13.23 3.58
N LYS A 155 3.36 14.26 2.81
CA LYS A 155 3.06 14.33 1.38
C LYS A 155 3.63 13.14 0.62
N ALA A 156 4.84 12.70 0.93
CA ALA A 156 5.46 11.54 0.30
C ALA A 156 4.71 10.22 0.60
N LYS A 157 4.17 10.07 1.82
CA LYS A 157 3.28 8.95 2.16
C LYS A 157 1.97 9.02 1.37
N ILE A 158 1.32 10.17 1.37
CA ILE A 158 0.03 10.38 0.70
C ILE A 158 0.15 10.26 -0.82
N GLN A 159 1.23 10.73 -1.43
CA GLN A 159 1.43 10.63 -2.88
C GLN A 159 1.50 9.17 -3.35
N ARG A 160 2.11 8.27 -2.61
CA ARG A 160 2.09 6.83 -2.93
C ARG A 160 0.67 6.30 -3.02
N TYR A 161 -0.23 6.78 -2.17
CA TYR A 161 -1.64 6.38 -2.18
C TYR A 161 -2.44 7.04 -3.32
N PHE A 162 -2.20 8.34 -3.57
CA PHE A 162 -2.93 9.07 -4.61
C PHE A 162 -2.59 8.63 -6.04
N PHE A 163 -1.36 8.20 -6.31
CA PHE A 163 -0.98 7.67 -7.62
C PHE A 163 -1.61 6.29 -7.92
N SER A 164 -2.08 5.58 -6.92
CA SER A 164 -2.75 4.28 -7.09
C SER A 164 -4.25 4.42 -7.41
N ILE A 165 -4.90 5.51 -7.01
CA ILE A 165 -6.36 5.72 -7.17
C ILE A 165 -6.80 6.00 -8.63
N PRO A 166 -6.09 6.84 -9.45
CA PRO A 166 -6.49 7.09 -10.84
C PRO A 166 -6.40 5.87 -11.75
N GLN A 167 -5.91 4.74 -11.24
CA GLN A 167 -5.80 3.50 -11.98
C GLN A 167 -7.04 2.61 -11.81
N LEU A 168 -7.95 2.98 -10.90
CA LEU A 168 -9.22 2.29 -10.64
C LEU A 168 -10.42 2.99 -11.35
N LEU A 169 -10.22 4.16 -11.92
CA LEU A 169 -11.18 4.93 -12.72
C LEU A 169 -10.87 4.85 -14.21
#